data_52dce902a1cfcb07a18f0aa2e338826c
#
_entry.id   52dce902a1cfcb07a18f0aa2e338826c
#
_cell.length_a   1.000
_cell.length_b   1.000
_cell.length_c   1.000
_cell.angle_alpha   90.00
_cell.angle_beta   90.00
_cell.angle_gamma   90.00
#
_symmetry.space_group_name_H-M   'P 1'
#
loop_
_entity.id
_entity.type
_entity.pdbx_description
1 polymer ?
#
loop_
_entity_poly.entity_id
_entity_poly.type
_entity_poly.pdbx_seq_one_letter_code
_entity_poly.pdbx_strand_id
1 'polypeptide(L)'
;MKRIAIGFCLLGLALAGAQQRMADRAGQPGGASADRITREVRHELVMLPYYGVFDNLAYSVNGGTVTLLGEVTRPTLKSDAENSVKHIEGVTNVVNQIKVLPLSPMDDRIRVAAYRAIYSQPGLDRYALQAVPPIHIIVDNGHVTLVGVVASKSDKDMAGVRANGVSGVFSVDNQLQVEGR
;
A
#
# COMPACT_ATOMS: atom_id res chain seq x y z
N MET A 1 27.96 51.26 50.00
CA MET A 1 28.81 50.38 49.25
C MET A 1 28.34 48.92 49.46
N LYS A 2 27.51 48.39 48.62
CA LYS A 2 26.99 47.01 48.73
C LYS A 2 27.40 46.24 47.47
N ARG A 3 28.20 45.20 47.64
CA ARG A 3 28.66 44.33 46.58
C ARG A 3 27.60 43.25 46.28
N ILE A 4 27.20 43.13 45.04
CA ILE A 4 26.28 42.15 44.52
C ILE A 4 27.06 40.89 44.17
N ALA A 5 26.64 39.75 44.72
CA ALA A 5 27.10 38.43 44.31
C ALA A 5 26.15 37.87 43.27
N ILE A 6 26.66 37.58 42.07
CA ILE A 6 25.93 36.92 40.98
C ILE A 6 26.25 35.42 41.07
N GLY A 7 25.27 34.65 41.45
CA GLY A 7 25.35 33.19 41.44
C GLY A 7 24.96 32.64 40.08
N PHE A 8 25.84 31.89 39.51
CA PHE A 8 25.69 31.12 38.25
C PHE A 8 24.91 29.82 38.52
N CYS A 9 23.77 29.66 37.95
CA CYS A 9 23.09 28.36 37.90
C CYS A 9 22.20 28.24 36.65
N LEU A 10 22.81 27.91 35.53
CA LEU A 10 22.10 27.58 34.27
C LEU A 10 22.87 26.47 33.57
N LEU A 11 22.68 25.23 33.97
CA LEU A 11 22.94 24.02 33.16
C LEU A 11 22.17 22.87 33.82
N GLY A 12 20.97 22.58 33.31
CA GLY A 12 20.22 21.45 33.86
C GLY A 12 18.86 21.17 33.21
N LEU A 13 18.42 21.94 32.21
CA LEU A 13 17.06 21.78 31.68
C LEU A 13 16.96 21.17 30.23
N ALA A 14 18.05 20.80 29.59
CA ALA A 14 18.00 20.32 28.23
C ALA A 14 17.91 18.78 28.05
N LEU A 15 18.21 17.99 29.10
CA LEU A 15 18.18 16.51 28.99
C LEU A 15 16.82 15.87 29.38
N ALA A 16 15.98 16.55 30.17
CA ALA A 16 14.70 15.98 30.60
C ALA A 16 13.66 15.92 29.48
N GLY A 17 13.71 16.83 28.50
CA GLY A 17 12.74 16.88 27.40
C GLY A 17 12.89 15.79 26.34
N ALA A 18 14.07 15.22 26.18
CA ALA A 18 14.32 14.16 25.20
C ALA A 18 13.88 12.78 25.70
N GLN A 19 14.04 12.53 27.00
CA GLN A 19 13.61 11.28 27.62
C GLN A 19 12.09 11.18 27.76
N GLN A 20 11.40 12.30 28.03
CA GLN A 20 9.93 12.32 28.05
C GLN A 20 9.31 12.04 26.67
N ARG A 21 9.90 12.54 25.59
CA ARG A 21 9.40 12.25 24.23
C ARG A 21 9.59 10.80 23.79
N MET A 22 10.55 10.06 24.35
CA MET A 22 10.71 8.62 24.11
C MET A 22 9.78 7.78 24.98
N ALA A 23 9.48 8.21 26.20
CA ALA A 23 8.52 7.54 27.07
C ALA A 23 7.07 7.70 26.59
N ASP A 24 6.70 8.86 26.04
CA ASP A 24 5.37 9.10 25.50
C ASP A 24 5.08 8.30 24.21
N ARG A 25 6.12 7.85 23.48
CA ARG A 25 5.97 6.96 22.32
C ARG A 25 5.82 5.48 22.69
N ALA A 26 6.28 5.06 23.86
CA ALA A 26 6.24 3.67 24.31
C ALA A 26 4.97 3.32 25.10
N GLY A 27 4.12 4.29 25.41
CA GLY A 27 3.01 4.13 26.36
C GLY A 27 1.60 4.45 25.85
N GLN A 28 1.37 4.60 24.54
CA GLN A 28 -0.01 4.74 24.05
C GLN A 28 -0.61 3.36 23.76
N PRO A 29 -1.60 2.89 24.55
CA PRO A 29 -2.29 1.63 24.28
C PRO A 29 -2.97 1.58 22.90
N GLY A 30 -3.21 2.75 22.26
CA GLY A 30 -3.76 2.86 20.95
C GLY A 30 -2.79 2.49 19.80
N GLY A 31 -1.47 2.68 19.98
CA GLY A 31 -0.48 2.36 18.96
C GLY A 31 -0.35 0.85 18.72
N ALA A 32 -0.20 0.08 19.78
CA ALA A 32 -0.06 -1.38 19.70
C ALA A 32 -1.32 -2.06 19.12
N SER A 33 -2.51 -1.55 19.42
CA SER A 33 -3.76 -2.07 18.85
C SER A 33 -3.92 -1.70 17.37
N ALA A 34 -3.56 -0.48 16.96
CA ALA A 34 -3.60 -0.06 15.57
C ALA A 34 -2.61 -0.85 14.70
N ASP A 35 -1.40 -1.11 15.20
CA ASP A 35 -0.39 -1.93 14.51
C ASP A 35 -0.87 -3.39 14.35
N ARG A 36 -1.58 -3.95 15.36
CA ARG A 36 -2.18 -5.27 15.27
C ARG A 36 -3.27 -5.29 14.19
N ILE A 37 -4.22 -4.37 14.24
CA ILE A 37 -5.28 -4.24 13.24
C ILE A 37 -4.68 -4.09 11.84
N THR A 38 -3.67 -3.26 11.67
CA THR A 38 -2.98 -3.06 10.38
C THR A 38 -2.41 -4.36 9.81
N ARG A 39 -1.75 -5.18 10.65
CA ARG A 39 -1.23 -6.49 10.22
C ARG A 39 -2.32 -7.48 9.88
N GLU A 40 -3.38 -7.54 10.69
CA GLU A 40 -4.51 -8.44 10.47
C GLU A 40 -5.28 -8.06 9.19
N VAL A 41 -5.57 -6.77 8.97
CA VAL A 41 -6.20 -6.27 7.74
C VAL A 41 -5.38 -6.66 6.52
N ARG A 42 -4.05 -6.45 6.58
CA ARG A 42 -3.18 -6.86 5.47
C ARG A 42 -3.28 -8.36 5.21
N HIS A 43 -3.22 -9.17 6.26
CA HIS A 43 -3.31 -10.62 6.15
C HIS A 43 -4.62 -11.05 5.49
N GLU A 44 -5.75 -10.58 5.99
CA GLU A 44 -7.06 -10.90 5.47
C GLU A 44 -7.22 -10.51 3.99
N LEU A 45 -6.77 -9.31 3.60
CA LEU A 45 -6.88 -8.85 2.21
C LEU A 45 -6.02 -9.67 1.24
N VAL A 46 -4.80 -10.09 1.64
CA VAL A 46 -3.93 -10.89 0.76
C VAL A 46 -4.43 -12.32 0.62
N MET A 47 -5.19 -12.82 1.60
CA MET A 47 -5.73 -14.18 1.61
C MET A 47 -7.09 -14.29 0.91
N LEU A 48 -7.63 -13.20 0.40
CA LEU A 48 -8.92 -13.22 -0.28
C LEU A 48 -8.91 -14.12 -1.51
N PRO A 49 -9.91 -15.00 -1.68
CA PRO A 49 -10.08 -15.76 -2.89
C PRO A 49 -10.18 -14.85 -4.13
N TYR A 50 -9.51 -15.24 -5.20
CA TYR A 50 -9.52 -14.50 -6.48
C TYR A 50 -8.81 -13.15 -6.47
N TYR A 51 -8.16 -12.74 -5.36
CA TYR A 51 -7.27 -11.58 -5.39
C TYR A 51 -6.05 -11.89 -6.26
N GLY A 52 -5.76 -11.04 -7.22
CA GLY A 52 -4.73 -11.33 -8.20
C GLY A 52 -4.01 -10.08 -8.72
N VAL A 53 -3.20 -10.31 -9.74
CA VAL A 53 -2.34 -9.30 -10.37
C VAL A 53 -3.11 -8.14 -11.03
N PHE A 54 -4.38 -8.33 -11.33
CA PHE A 54 -5.24 -7.30 -11.95
C PHE A 54 -6.11 -6.55 -10.95
N ASP A 55 -5.89 -6.77 -9.66
CA ASP A 55 -6.58 -6.12 -8.56
C ASP A 55 -5.57 -5.37 -7.69
N ASN A 56 -5.99 -4.25 -7.12
CA ASN A 56 -5.22 -3.50 -6.14
C ASN A 56 -6.08 -3.27 -4.90
N LEU A 57 -5.65 -3.77 -3.75
CA LEU A 57 -6.30 -3.53 -2.47
C LEU A 57 -5.36 -2.74 -1.57
N ALA A 58 -5.82 -1.57 -1.18
CA ALA A 58 -5.14 -0.69 -0.24
C ALA A 58 -6.06 -0.38 0.95
N TYR A 59 -5.48 0.02 2.05
CA TYR A 59 -6.25 0.36 3.25
C TYR A 59 -5.53 1.40 4.11
N SER A 60 -6.31 2.07 4.94
CA SER A 60 -5.81 2.89 6.02
C SER A 60 -6.54 2.56 7.31
N VAL A 61 -5.83 2.61 8.43
CA VAL A 61 -6.39 2.36 9.78
C VAL A 61 -6.28 3.63 10.61
N ASN A 62 -7.42 4.06 11.13
CA ASN A 62 -7.47 5.20 12.04
C ASN A 62 -8.29 4.81 13.28
N GLY A 63 -7.60 4.50 14.37
CA GLY A 63 -8.23 3.90 15.54
C GLY A 63 -8.90 2.57 15.21
N GLY A 64 -10.18 2.42 15.46
CA GLY A 64 -10.99 1.25 15.08
C GLY A 64 -11.66 1.36 13.70
N THR A 65 -11.44 2.44 12.95
CA THR A 65 -12.00 2.60 11.60
C THR A 65 -10.99 2.17 10.55
N VAL A 66 -11.40 1.27 9.66
CA VAL A 66 -10.63 0.83 8.49
C VAL A 66 -11.28 1.37 7.23
N THR A 67 -10.52 2.10 6.43
CA THR A 67 -10.94 2.55 5.09
C THR A 67 -10.27 1.66 4.05
N LEU A 68 -11.08 0.96 3.25
CA LEU A 68 -10.63 0.13 2.14
C LEU A 68 -10.65 0.95 0.86
N LEU A 69 -9.58 0.85 0.08
CA LEU A 69 -9.31 1.62 -1.14
C LEU A 69 -8.79 0.70 -2.24
N GLY A 70 -8.71 1.22 -3.44
CA GLY A 70 -8.13 0.54 -4.60
C GLY A 70 -9.16 0.13 -5.64
N GLU A 71 -8.74 -0.71 -6.57
CA GLU A 71 -9.52 -1.13 -7.73
C GLU A 71 -9.52 -2.65 -7.87
N VAL A 72 -10.68 -3.22 -8.15
CA VAL A 72 -10.83 -4.66 -8.33
C VAL A 72 -11.61 -4.97 -9.61
N THR A 73 -11.27 -6.10 -10.22
CA THR A 73 -11.96 -6.58 -11.42
C THR A 73 -13.31 -7.24 -11.12
N ARG A 74 -13.52 -7.71 -9.87
CA ARG A 74 -14.70 -8.47 -9.48
C ARG A 74 -15.46 -7.79 -8.35
N PRO A 75 -16.79 -7.59 -8.47
CA PRO A 75 -17.62 -7.04 -7.39
C PRO A 75 -17.55 -7.86 -6.09
N THR A 76 -17.36 -9.18 -6.19
CA THR A 76 -17.22 -10.08 -5.04
C THR A 76 -16.03 -9.72 -4.17
N LEU A 77 -14.87 -9.39 -4.77
CA LEU A 77 -13.68 -8.97 -4.02
C LEU A 77 -13.94 -7.73 -3.15
N LYS A 78 -14.73 -6.77 -3.64
CA LYS A 78 -15.13 -5.61 -2.85
C LYS A 78 -15.94 -6.00 -1.61
N SER A 79 -16.89 -6.92 -1.78
CA SER A 79 -17.75 -7.39 -0.69
C SER A 79 -16.96 -8.27 0.29
N ASP A 80 -16.12 -9.16 -0.24
CA ASP A 80 -15.32 -10.09 0.55
C ASP A 80 -14.28 -9.34 1.40
N ALA A 81 -13.63 -8.32 0.83
CA ALA A 81 -12.70 -7.45 1.56
C ALA A 81 -13.37 -6.76 2.75
N GLU A 82 -14.58 -6.22 2.54
CA GLU A 82 -15.34 -5.59 3.61
C GLU A 82 -15.73 -6.60 4.69
N ASN A 83 -16.21 -7.77 4.29
CA ASN A 83 -16.65 -8.81 5.21
C ASN A 83 -15.48 -9.36 6.05
N SER A 84 -14.33 -9.66 5.45
CA SER A 84 -13.15 -10.13 6.17
C SER A 84 -12.68 -9.13 7.21
N VAL A 85 -12.61 -7.84 6.83
CA VAL A 85 -12.11 -6.79 7.73
C VAL A 85 -13.07 -6.49 8.88
N LYS A 86 -14.38 -6.61 8.67
CA LYS A 86 -15.39 -6.40 9.74
C LYS A 86 -15.26 -7.37 10.91
N HIS A 87 -14.69 -8.55 10.69
CA HIS A 87 -14.55 -9.58 11.73
C HIS A 87 -13.27 -9.45 12.54
N ILE A 88 -12.38 -8.52 12.20
CA ILE A 88 -11.13 -8.30 12.93
C ILE A 88 -11.43 -7.63 14.28
N GLU A 89 -10.89 -8.21 15.34
CA GLU A 89 -11.05 -7.68 16.69
C GLU A 89 -10.49 -6.24 16.81
N GLY A 90 -11.30 -5.33 17.33
CA GLY A 90 -10.96 -3.91 17.47
C GLY A 90 -11.34 -3.05 16.27
N VAL A 91 -11.82 -3.63 15.17
CA VAL A 91 -12.45 -2.88 14.08
C VAL A 91 -13.89 -2.56 14.48
N THR A 92 -14.19 -1.27 14.53
CA THR A 92 -15.53 -0.75 14.91
C THR A 92 -16.31 -0.24 13.72
N ASN A 93 -15.61 0.15 12.65
CA ASN A 93 -16.22 0.67 11.43
C ASN A 93 -15.36 0.35 10.20
N VAL A 94 -16.02 0.02 9.08
CA VAL A 94 -15.36 -0.19 7.78
C VAL A 94 -15.99 0.73 6.73
N VAL A 95 -15.15 1.55 6.11
CA VAL A 95 -15.53 2.43 5.00
C VAL A 95 -14.98 1.82 3.71
N ASN A 96 -15.86 1.25 2.89
CA ASN A 96 -15.46 0.56 1.66
C ASN A 96 -15.53 1.48 0.44
N GLN A 97 -14.39 2.02 0.03
CA GLN A 97 -14.21 2.89 -1.14
C GLN A 97 -13.56 2.14 -2.32
N ILE A 98 -13.50 0.81 -2.30
CA ILE A 98 -12.97 0.02 -3.40
C ILE A 98 -13.82 0.27 -4.65
N LYS A 99 -13.15 0.64 -5.75
CA LYS A 99 -13.77 0.80 -7.07
C LYS A 99 -13.81 -0.55 -7.77
N VAL A 100 -14.97 -0.92 -8.29
CA VAL A 100 -15.09 -2.06 -9.21
C VAL A 100 -14.88 -1.55 -10.63
N LEU A 101 -13.90 -2.14 -11.32
CA LEU A 101 -13.59 -1.78 -12.70
C LEU A 101 -14.70 -2.23 -13.63
N PRO A 102 -15.02 -1.45 -14.68
CA PRO A 102 -16.04 -1.83 -15.64
C PRO A 102 -15.66 -3.09 -16.43
N LEU A 103 -16.64 -3.87 -16.80
CA LEU A 103 -16.45 -5.00 -17.72
C LEU A 103 -16.11 -4.47 -19.13
N SER A 104 -14.91 -4.74 -19.60
CA SER A 104 -14.42 -4.27 -20.89
C SER A 104 -13.54 -5.35 -21.54
N PRO A 105 -14.01 -5.97 -22.65
CA PRO A 105 -13.18 -6.93 -23.40
C PRO A 105 -11.89 -6.33 -23.96
N MET A 106 -11.85 -5.01 -24.16
CA MET A 106 -10.63 -4.31 -24.57
C MET A 106 -9.63 -4.27 -23.41
N ASP A 107 -10.08 -3.84 -22.22
CA ASP A 107 -9.22 -3.77 -21.04
C ASP A 107 -8.71 -5.16 -20.63
N ASP A 108 -9.53 -6.21 -20.78
CA ASP A 108 -9.10 -7.59 -20.51
C ASP A 108 -7.97 -8.03 -21.46
N ARG A 109 -8.04 -7.66 -22.74
CA ARG A 109 -6.94 -7.89 -23.67
C ARG A 109 -5.67 -7.13 -23.29
N ILE A 110 -5.82 -5.87 -22.88
CA ILE A 110 -4.70 -5.04 -22.39
C ILE A 110 -4.09 -5.65 -21.13
N ARG A 111 -4.90 -6.06 -20.14
CA ARG A 111 -4.43 -6.75 -18.91
C ARG A 111 -3.55 -7.94 -19.24
N VAL A 112 -4.02 -8.85 -20.10
CA VAL A 112 -3.27 -10.05 -20.46
C VAL A 112 -2.02 -9.71 -21.26
N ALA A 113 -2.08 -8.75 -22.17
CA ALA A 113 -0.94 -8.32 -22.98
C ALA A 113 0.12 -7.63 -22.13
N ALA A 114 -0.27 -6.74 -21.21
CA ALA A 114 0.61 -6.06 -20.27
C ALA A 114 1.27 -7.05 -19.30
N TYR A 115 0.51 -8.00 -18.77
CA TYR A 115 1.06 -9.09 -17.96
C TYR A 115 2.18 -9.83 -18.70
N ARG A 116 1.92 -10.27 -19.93
CA ARG A 116 2.92 -10.96 -20.75
C ARG A 116 4.13 -10.06 -21.03
N ALA A 117 3.91 -8.80 -21.42
CA ALA A 117 4.99 -7.87 -21.76
C ALA A 117 5.92 -7.59 -20.57
N ILE A 118 5.37 -7.48 -19.36
CA ILE A 118 6.12 -7.21 -18.14
C ILE A 118 6.81 -8.48 -17.63
N TYR A 119 6.06 -9.55 -17.42
CA TYR A 119 6.56 -10.73 -16.73
C TYR A 119 7.36 -11.71 -17.62
N SER A 120 7.35 -11.55 -18.93
CA SER A 120 8.29 -12.26 -19.81
C SER A 120 9.61 -11.51 -20.02
N GLN A 121 9.73 -10.28 -19.49
CA GLN A 121 10.97 -9.51 -19.59
C GLN A 121 12.04 -10.10 -18.67
N PRO A 122 13.25 -10.43 -19.18
CA PRO A 122 14.36 -10.84 -18.34
C PRO A 122 14.64 -9.83 -17.22
N GLY A 123 14.72 -10.32 -15.96
CA GLY A 123 14.87 -9.52 -14.77
C GLY A 123 13.55 -9.17 -14.09
N LEU A 124 12.43 -9.06 -14.80
CA LEU A 124 11.09 -8.91 -14.20
C LEU A 124 10.38 -10.25 -14.02
N ASP A 125 10.79 -11.30 -14.73
CA ASP A 125 10.29 -12.66 -14.65
C ASP A 125 10.34 -13.25 -13.23
N ARG A 126 11.32 -12.84 -12.41
CA ARG A 126 11.41 -13.23 -11.01
C ARG A 126 10.19 -12.84 -10.17
N TYR A 127 9.50 -11.78 -10.54
CA TYR A 127 8.29 -11.34 -9.85
C TYR A 127 7.07 -12.20 -10.16
N ALA A 128 7.08 -12.97 -11.26
CA ALA A 128 6.01 -13.90 -11.61
C ALA A 128 5.94 -15.15 -10.72
N LEU A 129 7.00 -15.43 -9.94
CA LEU A 129 7.10 -16.65 -9.13
C LEU A 129 6.26 -16.63 -7.85
N GLN A 130 5.70 -15.49 -7.47
CA GLN A 130 4.85 -15.35 -6.29
C GLN A 130 3.40 -15.70 -6.61
N ALA A 131 2.66 -16.21 -5.62
CA ALA A 131 1.24 -16.55 -5.78
C ALA A 131 0.41 -15.32 -6.18
N VAL A 132 0.71 -14.16 -5.60
CA VAL A 132 0.24 -12.85 -6.07
C VAL A 132 1.49 -12.06 -6.46
N PRO A 133 1.69 -11.81 -7.77
CA PRO A 133 2.82 -11.03 -8.24
C PRO A 133 2.82 -9.60 -7.69
N PRO A 134 3.98 -9.05 -7.29
CA PRO A 134 4.05 -7.75 -6.62
C PRO A 134 3.87 -6.53 -7.53
N ILE A 135 3.82 -6.73 -8.85
CA ILE A 135 3.49 -5.66 -9.81
C ILE A 135 2.04 -5.85 -10.22
N HIS A 136 1.13 -5.10 -9.64
CA HIS A 136 -0.27 -5.10 -10.01
C HIS A 136 -0.51 -4.25 -11.25
N ILE A 137 -1.38 -4.72 -12.15
CA ILE A 137 -1.67 -4.12 -13.46
C ILE A 137 -3.16 -3.76 -13.48
N ILE A 138 -3.47 -2.52 -13.19
CA ILE A 138 -4.83 -2.01 -13.18
C ILE A 138 -5.13 -1.35 -14.53
N VAL A 139 -6.20 -1.77 -15.18
CA VAL A 139 -6.58 -1.22 -16.50
C VAL A 139 -8.03 -0.73 -16.43
N ASP A 140 -8.21 0.53 -16.75
CA ASP A 140 -9.50 1.21 -16.78
C ASP A 140 -9.61 2.06 -18.05
N ASN A 141 -10.46 1.69 -18.98
CA ASN A 141 -10.66 2.36 -20.27
C ASN A 141 -9.35 2.59 -21.07
N GLY A 142 -8.48 1.58 -21.10
CA GLY A 142 -7.18 1.64 -21.79
C GLY A 142 -6.08 2.39 -21.03
N HIS A 143 -6.37 2.96 -19.88
CA HIS A 143 -5.36 3.54 -18.99
C HIS A 143 -4.80 2.46 -18.07
N VAL A 144 -3.49 2.29 -18.08
CA VAL A 144 -2.79 1.30 -17.27
C VAL A 144 -2.14 1.98 -16.07
N THR A 145 -2.47 1.52 -14.87
CA THR A 145 -1.77 1.91 -13.65
C THR A 145 -0.98 0.71 -13.12
N LEU A 146 0.33 0.89 -12.90
CA LEU A 146 1.19 -0.11 -12.28
C LEU A 146 1.38 0.24 -10.82
N VAL A 147 0.97 -0.66 -9.92
CA VAL A 147 1.05 -0.47 -8.47
C VAL A 147 1.84 -1.62 -7.84
N GLY A 148 2.54 -1.35 -6.76
CA GLY A 148 3.26 -2.37 -6.00
C GLY A 148 4.70 -2.00 -5.68
N VAL A 149 5.52 -3.01 -5.36
CA VAL A 149 6.90 -2.81 -4.91
C VAL A 149 7.85 -3.62 -5.76
N VAL A 150 8.95 -3.00 -6.19
CA VAL A 150 10.03 -3.61 -6.96
C VAL A 150 11.39 -3.35 -6.30
N ALA A 151 12.35 -4.23 -6.56
CA ALA A 151 13.65 -4.17 -5.90
C ALA A 151 14.52 -2.99 -6.37
N SER A 152 14.31 -2.49 -7.59
CA SER A 152 15.17 -1.43 -8.14
C SER A 152 14.41 -0.42 -9.00
N LYS A 153 15.02 0.77 -9.16
CA LYS A 153 14.53 1.78 -10.11
C LYS A 153 14.52 1.27 -11.55
N SER A 154 15.50 0.45 -11.92
CA SER A 154 15.57 -0.16 -13.25
C SER A 154 14.36 -1.05 -13.52
N ASP A 155 13.93 -1.85 -12.53
CA ASP A 155 12.74 -2.69 -12.65
C ASP A 155 11.48 -1.85 -12.83
N LYS A 156 11.35 -0.78 -12.03
CA LYS A 156 10.25 0.18 -12.17
C LYS A 156 10.19 0.77 -13.56
N ASP A 157 11.33 1.30 -14.05
CA ASP A 157 11.39 1.96 -15.34
C ASP A 157 11.12 0.95 -16.48
N MET A 158 11.67 -0.27 -16.38
CA MET A 158 11.45 -1.35 -17.35
C MET A 158 9.99 -1.78 -17.41
N ALA A 159 9.33 -1.97 -16.27
CA ALA A 159 7.91 -2.31 -16.21
C ALA A 159 7.05 -1.26 -16.92
N GLY A 160 7.32 0.02 -16.66
CA GLY A 160 6.65 1.13 -17.33
C GLY A 160 6.84 1.14 -18.86
N VAL A 161 8.08 0.94 -19.32
CA VAL A 161 8.39 0.86 -20.76
C VAL A 161 7.66 -0.31 -21.42
N ARG A 162 7.65 -1.48 -20.77
CA ARG A 162 6.95 -2.67 -21.29
C ARG A 162 5.44 -2.50 -21.36
N ALA A 163 4.84 -1.91 -20.34
CA ALA A 163 3.41 -1.60 -20.32
C ALA A 163 3.03 -0.61 -21.44
N ASN A 164 3.85 0.44 -21.63
CA ASN A 164 3.58 1.48 -22.63
C ASN A 164 3.69 0.97 -24.07
N GLY A 165 4.45 -0.11 -24.31
CA GLY A 165 4.57 -0.77 -25.61
C GLY A 165 3.39 -1.68 -25.98
N VAL A 166 2.40 -1.85 -25.11
CA VAL A 166 1.26 -2.74 -25.35
C VAL A 166 0.22 -2.06 -26.26
N SER A 167 -0.18 -2.76 -27.30
CA SER A 167 -1.20 -2.26 -28.24
C SER A 167 -2.53 -2.04 -27.52
N GLY A 168 -3.14 -0.88 -27.75
CA GLY A 168 -4.41 -0.48 -27.15
C GLY A 168 -4.26 0.25 -25.83
N VAL A 169 -3.06 0.37 -25.27
CA VAL A 169 -2.79 1.20 -24.10
C VAL A 169 -2.82 2.68 -24.51
N PHE A 170 -3.63 3.45 -23.79
CA PHE A 170 -3.78 4.87 -24.01
C PHE A 170 -2.76 5.68 -23.20
N SER A 171 -2.54 5.29 -21.96
CA SER A 171 -1.51 5.87 -21.08
C SER A 171 -1.06 4.87 -20.02
N VAL A 172 0.15 5.09 -19.48
CA VAL A 172 0.69 4.33 -18.36
C VAL A 172 1.03 5.27 -17.21
N ASP A 173 0.44 5.02 -16.04
CA ASP A 173 0.80 5.63 -14.77
C ASP A 173 1.60 4.61 -13.94
N ASN A 174 2.90 4.88 -13.76
CA ASN A 174 3.81 3.97 -13.07
C ASN A 174 4.02 4.40 -11.62
N GLN A 175 3.16 3.90 -10.72
CA GLN A 175 3.18 4.15 -9.28
C GLN A 175 4.00 3.11 -8.50
N LEU A 176 4.77 2.25 -9.16
CA LEU A 176 5.63 1.28 -8.48
C LEU A 176 6.58 1.97 -7.51
N GLN A 177 6.69 1.41 -6.33
CA GLN A 177 7.63 1.86 -5.30
C GLN A 177 8.91 1.01 -5.38
N VAL A 178 10.04 1.63 -5.09
CA VAL A 178 11.33 0.91 -5.02
C VAL A 178 11.61 0.57 -3.57
N GLU A 179 11.93 -0.70 -3.32
CA GLU A 179 12.24 -1.20 -1.98
C GLU A 179 13.40 -0.42 -1.35
N GLY A 180 13.26 -0.04 -0.07
CA GLY A 180 14.32 0.65 0.68
C GLY A 180 14.44 2.16 0.45
N ARG A 181 13.44 2.82 -0.14
CA ARG A 181 13.37 4.29 -0.23
C ARG A 181 12.14 4.85 0.42
#